data_c8170306ba8964ae4b305401d742f958
#
_entry.id   c8170306ba8964ae4b305401d742f958
#
_cell.length_a   1.000
_cell.length_b   1.000
_cell.length_c   1.000
_cell.angle_alpha   90.00
_cell.angle_beta   90.00
_cell.angle_gamma   90.00
#
_symmetry.space_group_name_H-M   'P 1'
#
loop_
_entity.id
_entity.type
_entity.pdbx_description
1 polymer ?
#
loop_
_entity_poly.entity_id
_entity_poly.type
_entity_poly.pdbx_seq_one_letter_code
_entity_poly.pdbx_strand_id
1 'polypeptide(L)'
;MLHTITTITEEIVNLLKDDPVRPEIPATDRINSNSRIYMLKDGEQTKAITCVKFLEAVPTGVEDMVGLVESATTAVFYTIWSYRPGAGRDLIIAAQKSIEAEFPRIQTYVTLSPKTEMARRFHLKNGARELRENHSTINYIYK
;
A
#
# COMPACT_ATOMS: atom_id res chain seq x y z
N MET A 1 4.88 -4.54 15.57
CA MET A 1 4.49 -5.83 14.99
C MET A 1 3.53 -5.63 13.84
N LEU A 2 3.73 -6.34 12.75
CA LEU A 2 2.87 -6.27 11.58
C LEU A 2 1.57 -7.03 11.79
N HIS A 3 0.45 -6.41 11.45
CA HIS A 3 -0.87 -7.02 11.45
C HIS A 3 -1.47 -6.94 10.05
N THR A 4 -1.93 -8.09 9.55
CA THR A 4 -2.73 -8.14 8.33
C THR A 4 -4.19 -8.00 8.74
N ILE A 5 -4.86 -6.97 8.24
CA ILE A 5 -6.24 -6.69 8.61
C ILE A 5 -7.16 -7.44 7.65
N THR A 6 -7.97 -8.33 8.18
CA THR A 6 -8.87 -9.19 7.38
C THR A 6 -10.34 -8.83 7.55
N THR A 7 -10.67 -7.97 8.49
CA THR A 7 -12.06 -7.58 8.78
C THR A 7 -12.13 -6.08 9.00
N ILE A 8 -13.14 -5.45 8.39
CA ILE A 8 -13.39 -4.02 8.60
C ILE A 8 -14.15 -3.86 9.92
N THR A 9 -13.50 -3.19 10.88
CA THR A 9 -14.09 -2.85 12.17
C THR A 9 -14.30 -1.35 12.25
N GLU A 10 -15.03 -0.89 13.26
CA GLU A 10 -15.22 0.55 13.50
C GLU A 10 -13.87 1.26 13.69
N GLU A 11 -12.94 0.62 14.42
CA GLU A 11 -11.60 1.14 14.61
C GLU A 11 -10.89 1.34 13.27
N ILE A 12 -10.96 0.35 12.40
CA ILE A 12 -10.34 0.43 11.07
C ILE A 12 -10.98 1.54 10.24
N VAL A 13 -12.31 1.64 10.23
CA VAL A 13 -13.01 2.71 9.50
C VAL A 13 -12.52 4.08 9.97
N ASN A 14 -12.36 4.26 11.28
CA ASN A 14 -11.89 5.52 11.83
C ASN A 14 -10.45 5.84 11.41
N LEU A 15 -9.58 4.84 11.38
CA LEU A 15 -8.19 5.03 10.94
C LEU A 15 -8.10 5.34 9.45
N LEU A 16 -8.96 4.75 8.63
CA LEU A 16 -8.96 4.99 7.19
C LEU A 16 -9.36 6.42 6.83
N LYS A 17 -10.03 7.14 7.72
CA LYS A 17 -10.33 8.56 7.51
C LYS A 17 -9.08 9.43 7.49
N ASP A 18 -7.98 8.93 8.02
CA ASP A 18 -6.69 9.64 8.05
C ASP A 18 -5.89 9.45 6.76
N ASP A 19 -6.38 8.67 5.81
CA ASP A 19 -5.67 8.43 4.55
C ASP A 19 -5.46 9.75 3.80
N PRO A 20 -4.21 10.21 3.66
CA PRO A 20 -3.94 11.51 3.03
C PRO A 20 -3.89 11.44 1.50
N VAL A 21 -3.89 10.23 0.93
CA VAL A 21 -3.67 10.02 -0.50
C VAL A 21 -4.95 9.60 -1.23
N ARG A 22 -5.68 8.64 -0.68
CA ARG A 22 -6.86 8.06 -1.31
C ARG A 22 -8.07 8.03 -0.38
N PRO A 23 -8.44 9.15 0.23
CA PRO A 23 -9.55 9.15 1.20
C PRO A 23 -10.90 8.79 0.58
N GLU A 24 -11.04 8.92 -0.74
CA GLU A 24 -12.27 8.62 -1.46
C GLU A 24 -12.55 7.12 -1.63
N ILE A 25 -11.53 6.26 -1.44
CA ILE A 25 -11.73 4.81 -1.59
C ILE A 25 -12.49 4.26 -0.37
N PRO A 26 -13.67 3.64 -0.57
CA PRO A 26 -14.45 3.11 0.55
C PRO A 26 -13.69 2.00 1.30
N ALA A 27 -13.95 1.89 2.59
CA ALA A 27 -13.34 0.84 3.42
C ALA A 27 -13.63 -0.56 2.87
N THR A 28 -14.84 -0.78 2.33
CA THR A 28 -15.26 -2.07 1.78
C THR A 28 -14.46 -2.49 0.55
N ASP A 29 -13.81 -1.54 -0.14
CA ASP A 29 -12.97 -1.85 -1.31
C ASP A 29 -11.52 -2.10 -0.96
N ARG A 30 -11.16 -2.00 0.33
CA ARG A 30 -9.78 -2.12 0.78
C ARG A 30 -9.43 -3.51 1.31
N ILE A 31 -10.42 -4.38 1.46
CA ILE A 31 -10.21 -5.77 1.87
C ILE A 31 -11.09 -6.66 1.02
N ASN A 32 -10.49 -7.51 0.21
CA ASN A 32 -11.19 -8.52 -0.59
C ASN A 32 -10.18 -9.57 -1.06
N SER A 33 -10.51 -10.36 -2.07
CA SER A 33 -9.63 -11.43 -2.55
C SER A 33 -8.28 -10.93 -3.09
N ASN A 34 -8.23 -9.68 -3.56
CA ASN A 34 -6.99 -9.09 -4.08
C ASN A 34 -6.67 -7.72 -3.48
N SER A 35 -7.15 -7.45 -2.28
CA SER A 35 -6.87 -6.19 -1.57
C SER A 35 -6.65 -6.48 -0.09
N ARG A 36 -5.65 -5.82 0.49
CA ARG A 36 -5.31 -5.99 1.90
C ARG A 36 -4.90 -4.68 2.56
N ILE A 37 -5.10 -4.62 3.86
CA ILE A 37 -4.59 -3.55 4.70
C ILE A 37 -3.54 -4.16 5.61
N TYR A 38 -2.36 -3.56 5.65
CA TYR A 38 -1.30 -3.92 6.60
C TYR A 38 -1.10 -2.77 7.57
N MET A 39 -0.96 -3.12 8.83
CA MET A 39 -0.82 -2.15 9.91
C MET A 39 0.38 -2.52 10.77
N LEU A 40 1.20 -1.53 11.09
CA LEU A 40 2.27 -1.70 12.04
C LEU A 40 1.81 -1.16 13.39
N LYS A 41 1.86 -1.99 14.43
CA LYS A 41 1.41 -1.62 15.77
C LYS A 41 2.51 -1.80 16.80
N ASP A 42 2.46 -0.97 17.83
CA ASP A 42 3.26 -1.09 19.03
C ASP A 42 2.27 -1.20 20.20
N GLY A 43 2.02 -2.45 20.65
CA GLY A 43 0.94 -2.69 21.59
C GLY A 43 -0.41 -2.32 20.98
N GLU A 44 -1.15 -1.43 21.64
CA GLU A 44 -2.44 -0.96 21.15
C GLU A 44 -2.32 0.24 20.19
N GLN A 45 -1.11 0.78 20.03
CA GLN A 45 -0.93 1.97 19.21
C GLN A 45 -0.61 1.63 17.77
N THR A 46 -1.37 2.22 16.85
CA THR A 46 -1.09 2.10 15.42
C THR A 46 0.02 3.08 15.04
N LYS A 47 1.07 2.56 14.40
CA LYS A 47 2.23 3.35 14.00
C LYS A 47 2.16 3.76 12.53
N ALA A 48 1.67 2.89 11.67
CA ALA A 48 1.57 3.14 10.24
C ALA A 48 0.58 2.19 9.59
N ILE A 49 0.00 2.61 8.47
CA ILE A 49 -0.97 1.81 7.71
C ILE A 49 -0.64 1.92 6.23
N THR A 50 -0.76 0.81 5.52
CA THR A 50 -0.72 0.79 4.06
C THR A 50 -1.83 -0.09 3.52
N CYS A 51 -2.39 0.33 2.38
CA CYS A 51 -3.37 -0.46 1.65
C CYS A 51 -2.72 -0.97 0.37
N VAL A 52 -2.91 -2.25 0.09
CA VAL A 52 -2.24 -2.95 -1.01
C VAL A 52 -3.28 -3.61 -1.90
N LYS A 53 -3.08 -3.50 -3.20
CA LYS A 53 -3.87 -4.17 -4.22
C LYS A 53 -2.96 -5.12 -4.99
N PHE A 54 -3.44 -6.34 -5.24
CA PHE A 54 -2.71 -7.31 -6.05
C PHE A 54 -3.26 -7.30 -7.46
N LEU A 55 -2.39 -7.02 -8.44
CA LEU A 55 -2.77 -6.84 -9.83
C LEU A 55 -1.86 -7.68 -10.75
N GLU A 56 -2.27 -7.77 -12.03
CA GLU A 56 -1.46 -8.44 -13.05
C GLU A 56 -0.45 -7.49 -13.70
N ALA A 57 -0.69 -6.18 -13.60
CA ALA A 57 0.17 -5.17 -14.21
C ALA A 57 0.28 -3.95 -13.32
N VAL A 58 1.28 -3.11 -13.57
CA VAL A 58 1.48 -1.85 -12.86
C VAL A 58 0.40 -0.86 -13.29
N PRO A 59 -0.40 -0.33 -12.34
CA PRO A 59 -1.47 0.62 -12.69
C PRO A 59 -0.92 2.00 -12.99
N THR A 60 -1.65 2.75 -13.82
CA THR A 60 -1.33 4.16 -14.10
C THR A 60 -2.18 5.12 -13.27
N GLY A 61 -3.29 4.63 -12.73
CA GLY A 61 -4.20 5.40 -11.92
C GLY A 61 -5.16 4.48 -11.19
N VAL A 62 -6.03 5.07 -10.38
CA VAL A 62 -7.01 4.32 -9.58
C VAL A 62 -7.94 3.49 -10.47
N GLU A 63 -8.25 4.00 -11.67
CA GLU A 63 -9.12 3.32 -12.63
C GLU A 63 -8.59 1.96 -13.07
N ASP A 64 -7.27 1.74 -12.97
CA ASP A 64 -6.66 0.45 -13.31
C ASP A 64 -6.71 -0.56 -12.18
N MET A 65 -7.21 -0.18 -11.01
CA MET A 65 -7.26 -1.02 -9.83
C MET A 65 -8.64 -1.65 -9.59
N VAL A 66 -9.54 -1.56 -10.55
CA VAL A 66 -10.89 -2.11 -10.41
C VAL A 66 -10.98 -3.55 -10.91
N GLY A 67 -11.94 -4.29 -10.38
CA GLY A 67 -12.21 -5.66 -10.81
C GLY A 67 -11.41 -6.72 -10.05
N LEU A 68 -11.73 -7.97 -10.33
CA LEU A 68 -11.07 -9.13 -9.75
C LEU A 68 -9.91 -9.59 -10.63
N VAL A 69 -8.87 -10.09 -9.99
CA VAL A 69 -7.65 -10.55 -10.66
C VAL A 69 -7.38 -11.99 -10.24
N GLU A 70 -7.23 -12.89 -11.22
CA GLU A 70 -7.02 -14.31 -10.93
C GLU A 70 -5.54 -14.66 -10.70
N SER A 71 -4.63 -14.00 -11.41
CA SER A 71 -3.20 -14.36 -11.39
C SER A 71 -2.34 -13.13 -11.15
N ALA A 72 -2.49 -12.53 -9.99
CA ALA A 72 -1.72 -11.35 -9.63
C ALA A 72 -0.24 -11.66 -9.50
N THR A 73 0.61 -10.79 -10.03
CA THR A 73 2.07 -10.86 -9.94
C THR A 73 2.66 -9.57 -9.37
N THR A 74 1.83 -8.57 -9.16
CA THR A 74 2.25 -7.23 -8.73
C THR A 74 1.50 -6.82 -7.48
N ALA A 75 2.24 -6.40 -6.46
CA ALA A 75 1.66 -5.78 -5.26
C ALA A 75 1.79 -4.27 -5.41
N VAL A 76 0.68 -3.57 -5.26
CA VAL A 76 0.61 -2.12 -5.42
C VAL A 76 0.27 -1.49 -4.07
N PHE A 77 1.23 -0.77 -3.50
CA PHE A 77 1.01 0.05 -2.32
C PHE A 77 0.40 1.37 -2.81
N TYR A 78 -0.93 1.47 -2.80
CA TYR A 78 -1.60 2.63 -3.39
C TYR A 78 -1.82 3.77 -2.41
N THR A 79 -1.63 3.51 -1.12
CA THR A 79 -1.60 4.54 -0.09
C THR A 79 -0.81 4.05 1.12
N ILE A 80 -0.12 4.97 1.77
CA ILE A 80 0.62 4.70 3.00
C ILE A 80 0.66 5.97 3.84
N TRP A 81 0.47 5.83 5.14
CA TRP A 81 0.64 6.95 6.07
C TRP A 81 1.13 6.44 7.42
N SER A 82 1.76 7.32 8.17
CA SER A 82 2.33 6.96 9.45
C SER A 82 2.00 8.00 10.52
N TYR A 83 1.99 7.53 11.75
CA TYR A 83 1.74 8.35 12.93
C TYR A 83 3.03 8.59 13.72
N ARG A 84 4.15 7.96 13.30
CA ARG A 84 5.45 8.12 13.95
C ARG A 84 6.57 8.16 12.90
N PRO A 85 7.67 8.92 13.16
CA PRO A 85 8.81 8.96 12.26
C PRO A 85 9.40 7.56 12.04
N GLY A 86 9.73 7.22 10.80
CA GLY A 86 10.33 5.94 10.43
C GLY A 86 9.37 4.77 10.33
N ALA A 87 8.13 4.91 10.82
CA ALA A 87 7.17 3.80 10.83
C ALA A 87 6.73 3.40 9.42
N GLY A 88 6.63 4.35 8.50
CA GLY A 88 6.26 4.04 7.11
C GLY A 88 7.27 3.14 6.43
N ARG A 89 8.56 3.39 6.65
CA ARG A 89 9.64 2.55 6.14
C ARG A 89 9.56 1.15 6.71
N ASP A 90 9.44 1.05 8.03
CA ASP A 90 9.37 -0.25 8.71
C ASP A 90 8.17 -1.05 8.24
N LEU A 91 7.05 -0.37 8.00
CA LEU A 91 5.84 -1.01 7.50
C LEU A 91 6.04 -1.58 6.10
N ILE A 92 6.62 -0.82 5.17
CA ILE A 92 6.83 -1.31 3.80
C ILE A 92 7.73 -2.53 3.81
N ILE A 93 8.82 -2.50 4.56
CA ILE A 93 9.75 -3.63 4.67
C ILE A 93 9.02 -4.86 5.21
N ALA A 94 8.28 -4.71 6.30
CA ALA A 94 7.56 -5.82 6.92
C ALA A 94 6.45 -6.36 6.03
N ALA A 95 5.69 -5.48 5.38
CA ALA A 95 4.61 -5.88 4.48
C ALA A 95 5.16 -6.63 3.27
N GLN A 96 6.25 -6.14 2.67
CA GLN A 96 6.86 -6.82 1.53
C GLN A 96 7.31 -8.24 1.90
N LYS A 97 7.95 -8.41 3.05
CA LYS A 97 8.37 -9.73 3.52
C LYS A 97 7.18 -10.66 3.75
N SER A 98 6.11 -10.14 4.32
CA SER A 98 4.89 -10.91 4.56
C SER A 98 4.25 -11.36 3.25
N ILE A 99 4.19 -10.46 2.27
CA ILE A 99 3.63 -10.77 0.95
C ILE A 99 4.48 -11.80 0.22
N GLU A 100 5.81 -11.66 0.25
CA GLU A 100 6.72 -12.61 -0.37
C GLU A 100 6.52 -14.03 0.18
N ALA A 101 6.32 -14.15 1.49
CA ALA A 101 6.14 -15.44 2.13
C ALA A 101 4.77 -16.05 1.82
N GLU A 102 3.71 -15.24 1.80
CA GLU A 102 2.35 -15.72 1.59
C GLU A 102 1.99 -15.90 0.11
N PHE A 103 2.52 -15.04 -0.75
CA PHE A 103 2.20 -15.01 -2.17
C PHE A 103 3.47 -15.04 -3.02
N PRO A 104 4.11 -16.21 -3.16
CA PRO A 104 5.39 -16.29 -3.90
C PRO A 104 5.29 -15.91 -5.38
N ARG A 105 4.07 -15.85 -5.94
CA ARG A 105 3.86 -15.37 -7.30
C ARG A 105 4.06 -13.88 -7.45
N ILE A 106 3.92 -13.12 -6.37
CA ILE A 106 4.12 -11.67 -6.40
C ILE A 106 5.61 -11.41 -6.47
N GLN A 107 6.05 -10.82 -7.59
CA GLN A 107 7.45 -10.55 -7.85
C GLN A 107 7.75 -9.06 -8.03
N THR A 108 6.73 -8.25 -8.22
CA THR A 108 6.86 -6.82 -8.45
C THR A 108 6.17 -6.05 -7.33
N TYR A 109 6.87 -5.12 -6.72
CA TYR A 109 6.38 -4.30 -5.60
C TYR A 109 6.48 -2.85 -5.99
N VAL A 110 5.33 -2.23 -6.28
CA VAL A 110 5.27 -0.86 -6.77
C VAL A 110 4.30 -0.03 -5.95
N THR A 111 4.36 1.28 -6.17
CA THR A 111 3.41 2.22 -5.58
C THR A 111 2.53 2.82 -6.67
N LEU A 112 1.43 3.44 -6.23
CA LEU A 112 0.64 4.36 -7.04
C LEU A 112 0.60 5.66 -6.26
N SER A 113 1.58 6.53 -6.47
CA SER A 113 1.85 7.67 -5.61
C SER A 113 1.40 8.98 -6.24
N PRO A 114 1.01 9.98 -5.42
CA PRO A 114 0.75 11.30 -5.94
C PRO A 114 2.06 11.96 -6.39
N LYS A 115 1.95 12.95 -7.30
CA LYS A 115 3.10 13.70 -7.78
C LYS A 115 3.48 14.80 -6.79
N THR A 116 3.93 14.41 -5.60
CA THR A 116 4.35 15.34 -4.56
C THR A 116 5.80 15.10 -4.21
N GLU A 117 6.46 16.16 -3.75
CA GLU A 117 7.84 16.08 -3.29
C GLU A 117 7.96 15.18 -2.05
N MET A 118 6.96 15.21 -1.18
CA MET A 118 6.95 14.37 0.00
C MET A 118 6.95 12.89 -0.35
N ALA A 119 6.09 12.46 -1.27
CA ALA A 119 6.04 11.07 -1.70
C ALA A 119 7.35 10.66 -2.38
N ARG A 120 7.89 11.52 -3.26
CA ARG A 120 9.15 11.26 -3.94
C ARG A 120 10.29 11.02 -2.95
N ARG A 121 10.45 11.94 -2.00
CA ARG A 121 11.52 11.82 -0.99
C ARG A 121 11.37 10.56 -0.16
N PHE A 122 10.14 10.26 0.27
CA PHE A 122 9.88 9.10 1.09
C PHE A 122 10.29 7.81 0.36
N HIS A 123 9.84 7.62 -0.87
CA HIS A 123 10.11 6.37 -1.58
C HIS A 123 11.58 6.25 -2.00
N LEU A 124 12.18 7.31 -2.52
CA LEU A 124 13.59 7.26 -2.92
C LEU A 124 14.51 7.05 -1.72
N LYS A 125 14.22 7.71 -0.59
CA LYS A 125 15.00 7.55 0.64
C LYS A 125 14.93 6.11 1.15
N ASN A 126 13.83 5.44 0.95
CA ASN A 126 13.61 4.10 1.49
C ASN A 126 13.97 2.97 0.52
N GLY A 127 14.69 3.29 -0.55
CA GLY A 127 15.26 2.29 -1.43
C GLY A 127 14.51 2.02 -2.72
N ALA A 128 13.42 2.72 -2.96
CA ALA A 128 12.71 2.61 -4.23
C ALA A 128 13.38 3.46 -5.31
N ARG A 129 13.05 3.18 -6.55
CA ARG A 129 13.42 4.04 -7.67
C ARG A 129 12.15 4.38 -8.46
N GLU A 130 12.18 5.47 -9.20
CA GLU A 130 11.07 5.84 -10.06
C GLU A 130 11.00 4.85 -11.24
N LEU A 131 9.85 4.23 -11.40
CA LEU A 131 9.61 3.32 -12.52
C LEU A 131 8.98 4.03 -13.71
N ARG A 132 7.93 4.82 -13.44
CA ARG A 132 7.17 5.47 -14.51
C ARG A 132 6.40 6.67 -13.98
N GLU A 133 6.41 7.74 -14.75
CA GLU A 133 5.55 8.90 -14.50
C GLU A 133 4.29 8.75 -15.36
N ASN A 134 3.11 8.85 -14.74
CA ASN A 134 1.82 8.78 -15.41
C ASN A 134 1.19 10.17 -15.47
N HIS A 135 -0.03 10.27 -15.98
CA HIS A 135 -0.69 11.56 -16.08
C HIS A 135 -0.81 12.28 -14.72
N SER A 136 -1.29 11.58 -13.70
CA SER A 136 -1.51 12.18 -12.39
C SER A 136 -0.82 11.43 -11.23
N THR A 137 -0.06 10.39 -11.54
CA THR A 137 0.61 9.57 -10.52
C THR A 137 2.04 9.25 -10.93
N ILE A 138 2.81 8.71 -10.00
CA ILE A 138 4.13 8.14 -10.25
C ILE A 138 4.16 6.75 -9.61
N ASN A 139 4.70 5.79 -10.36
CA ASN A 139 5.01 4.47 -9.80
C ASN A 139 6.46 4.45 -9.35
N TYR A 140 6.68 4.15 -8.08
CA TYR A 140 8.00 3.84 -7.54
C TYR A 140 8.08 2.33 -7.38
N ILE A 141 9.24 1.75 -7.64
CA ILE A 141 9.43 0.31 -7.55
C ILE A 141 10.43 -0.04 -6.47
N TYR A 142 10.03 -0.96 -5.59
CA TYR A 142 10.89 -1.47 -4.52
C TYR A 142 11.58 -2.77 -4.93
N LYS A 143 10.91 -3.52 -5.81
CA LYS A 143 11.48 -4.79 -6.24
C LYS A 143 10.86 -5.23 -7.56
#